data_74c313b2bf18c51a52d5f9d8b9ef6432
#
_entry.id   74c313b2bf18c51a52d5f9d8b9ef6432
#
_cell.length_a   1.000
_cell.length_b   1.000
_cell.length_c   1.000
_cell.angle_alpha   90.00
_cell.angle_beta   90.00
_cell.angle_gamma   90.00
#
_symmetry.space_group_name_H-M   'P 1'
#
loop_
_entity.id
_entity.type
_entity.pdbx_description
1 polymer ?
#
loop_
_entity_poly.entity_id
_entity_poly.type
_entity_poly.pdbx_seq_one_letter_code
_entity_poly.pdbx_strand_id
1 'polypeptide(L)' 'MEARHSALCAEEAEEVVKELRAALAEAGISLPSLGLDPVSLAREAPCPLVELGRCSVETARRIAAVVVR' A
#
# COMPACT_ATOMS: atom_id res chain seq x y z
N MET A 1 -9.20 0.26 -22.87
CA MET A 1 -9.49 0.26 -22.40
C MET A 1 -9.75 0.50 -21.67
N GLU A 2 -9.91 0.83 -21.34
CA GLU A 2 -10.23 1.12 -20.67
C GLU A 2 -10.30 1.23 -19.72
N ALA A 3 -10.29 1.49 -19.79
CA ALA A 3 -10.36 2.04 -18.90
C ALA A 3 -10.93 1.82 -17.77
N ARG A 4 -11.36 1.15 -17.48
CA ARG A 4 -11.89 0.95 -16.45
C ARG A 4 -11.06 0.43 -15.60
N HIS A 5 -10.73 1.02 -14.68
CA HIS A 5 -10.19 0.30 -13.78
C HIS A 5 -11.32 -0.25 -13.15
N SER A 6 -11.46 -1.11 -12.88
CA SER A 6 -12.59 -1.73 -12.56
C SER A 6 -12.43 -2.37 -11.25
N ALA A 7 -13.31 -3.27 -10.92
CA ALA A 7 -13.23 -4.07 -9.74
C ALA A 7 -11.94 -4.87 -9.68
N LEU A 8 -11.42 -5.30 -10.82
CA LEU A 8 -10.16 -6.03 -10.83
C LEU A 8 -9.02 -5.18 -10.31
N CYS A 9 -9.01 -3.92 -10.71
CA CYS A 9 -7.98 -3.00 -10.26
C CYS A 9 -8.04 -2.81 -8.76
N ALA A 10 -9.25 -2.66 -8.23
CA ALA A 10 -9.41 -2.47 -6.79
C ALA A 10 -9.04 -3.73 -6.03
N GLU A 11 -9.39 -4.90 -6.56
CA GLU A 11 -9.04 -6.15 -5.91
C GLU A 11 -7.54 -6.35 -5.87
N GLU A 12 -6.89 -6.04 -6.98
CA GLU A 12 -5.44 -6.17 -7.02
C GLU A 12 -4.78 -5.23 -6.03
N ALA A 13 -5.29 -4.01 -5.93
CA ALA A 13 -4.72 -3.05 -4.99
C ALA A 13 -4.88 -3.54 -3.55
N GLU A 14 -6.03 -4.13 -3.24
CA GLU A 14 -6.23 -4.66 -1.90
C GLU A 14 -5.30 -5.82 -1.60
N GLU A 15 -5.06 -6.67 -2.59
CA GLU A 15 -4.15 -7.78 -2.39
C GLU A 15 -2.72 -7.30 -2.17
N VAL A 16 -2.32 -6.28 -2.92
CA VAL A 16 -0.99 -5.73 -2.74
C VAL A 16 -0.83 -5.13 -1.35
N VAL A 17 -1.88 -4.49 -0.84
CA VAL A 17 -1.81 -3.97 0.53
C VAL A 17 -1.61 -5.11 1.52
N LYS A 18 -2.31 -6.22 1.33
CA LYS A 18 -2.15 -7.36 2.23
C LYS A 18 -0.75 -7.94 2.13
N GLU A 19 -0.24 -8.09 0.92
CA GLU A 19 1.11 -8.60 0.73
C GLU A 19 2.14 -7.71 1.39
N LEU A 20 1.98 -6.42 1.20
CA LEU A 20 2.93 -5.47 1.78
C LEU A 20 2.86 -5.51 3.29
N ARG A 21 1.64 -5.56 3.84
CA ARG A 21 1.49 -5.60 5.28
C ARG A 21 2.15 -6.84 5.86
N ALA A 22 1.97 -7.98 5.20
CA ALA A 22 2.56 -9.23 5.68
C ALA A 22 4.08 -9.19 5.59
N ALA A 23 4.60 -8.68 4.49
CA ALA A 23 6.06 -8.60 4.32
C ALA A 23 6.68 -7.67 5.35
N LEU A 24 6.03 -6.53 5.60
CA LEU A 24 6.53 -5.61 6.60
C LEU A 24 6.50 -6.23 7.98
N ALA A 25 5.44 -6.97 8.29
CA ALA A 25 5.33 -7.61 9.60
C ALA A 25 6.47 -8.60 9.81
N GLU A 26 6.86 -9.33 8.77
CA GLU A 26 7.98 -10.25 8.90
C GLU A 26 9.28 -9.52 9.18
N ALA A 27 9.39 -8.30 8.73
CA ALA A 27 10.57 -7.49 8.98
C ALA A 27 10.46 -6.71 10.29
N GLY A 28 9.39 -6.92 11.04
CA GLY A 28 9.20 -6.21 12.30
C GLY A 28 8.74 -4.79 12.12
N ILE A 29 8.11 -4.50 10.99
CA ILE A 29 7.69 -3.14 10.67
C ILE A 29 6.17 -3.07 10.65
N SER A 30 5.64 -2.01 11.25
CA SER A 30 4.19 -1.79 11.26
C SER A 30 3.91 -0.39 10.73
N LEU A 31 3.03 -0.33 9.73
CA LEU A 31 2.55 0.95 9.22
C LEU A 31 1.05 0.98 9.49
N PRO A 32 0.65 1.62 10.59
CA PRO A 32 -0.75 1.53 11.01
C PRO A 32 -1.73 2.16 10.04
N SER A 33 -1.29 3.10 9.21
CA SER A 33 -2.19 3.75 8.27
C SER A 33 -2.10 3.17 6.88
N LEU A 34 -1.39 2.07 6.70
CA LEU A 34 -1.26 1.45 5.39
C LEU A 34 -2.63 1.00 4.88
N GLY A 35 -2.95 1.37 3.66
CA GLY A 35 -4.23 0.98 3.09
C GLY A 35 -4.41 1.62 1.73
N LEU A 36 -5.61 1.54 1.22
CA LEU A 36 -5.92 2.21 -0.03
C LEU A 36 -6.29 3.65 0.23
N ASP A 37 -5.88 4.51 -0.68
CA ASP A 37 -6.23 5.91 -0.59
C ASP A 37 -7.71 6.07 -0.89
N PRO A 38 -8.52 6.55 0.07
CA PRO A 38 -9.96 6.61 -0.14
C PRO A 38 -10.38 7.54 -1.27
N VAL A 39 -9.62 8.60 -1.50
CA VAL A 39 -9.97 9.51 -2.57
C VAL A 39 -9.79 8.86 -3.92
N SER A 40 -8.65 8.18 -4.13
CA SER A 40 -8.43 7.52 -5.40
C SER A 40 -9.35 6.32 -5.57
N LEU A 41 -9.72 5.66 -4.47
CA LEU A 41 -10.63 4.54 -4.55
C LEU A 41 -12.00 4.98 -5.03
N ALA A 42 -12.43 6.16 -4.66
CA ALA A 42 -13.73 6.67 -5.05
C ALA A 42 -13.77 7.13 -6.49
N ARG A 43 -12.64 7.32 -7.13
CA ARG A 43 -12.60 7.75 -8.51
C ARG A 43 -12.67 6.57 -9.43
N GLU A 44 -13.11 6.81 -10.64
CA GLU A 44 -13.24 5.73 -11.58
C GLU A 44 -11.94 5.33 -12.20
N ALA A 45 -11.07 6.26 -12.42
CA ALA A 45 -9.80 5.98 -13.05
C ALA A 45 -8.83 7.01 -12.58
N PRO A 46 -7.56 6.68 -12.52
CA PRO A 46 -6.95 5.38 -12.76
C PRO A 46 -7.23 4.43 -11.61
N CYS A 47 -6.45 3.38 -11.51
CA CYS A 47 -6.58 2.44 -10.41
C CYS A 47 -6.34 3.12 -9.08
N PRO A 48 -6.88 2.56 -8.02
CA PRO A 48 -6.65 3.14 -6.69
C PRO A 48 -5.18 3.16 -6.32
N LEU A 49 -4.83 4.13 -5.53
CA LEU A 49 -3.46 4.27 -5.05
C LEU A 49 -3.34 3.65 -3.67
N VAL A 50 -2.16 3.14 -3.38
CA VAL A 50 -1.84 2.62 -2.07
C VAL A 50 -1.26 3.75 -1.23
N GLU A 51 -1.82 3.94 -0.04
CA GLU A 51 -1.31 4.95 0.87
C GLU A 51 -0.49 4.27 1.94
N LEU A 52 0.78 4.62 2.04
CA LEU A 52 1.64 4.00 3.04
C LEU A 52 1.43 4.59 4.41
N GLY A 53 1.03 5.84 4.48
CA GLY A 53 0.79 6.49 5.75
C GLY A 53 2.04 7.08 6.34
N ARG A 54 1.93 7.50 7.58
CA ARG A 54 3.05 8.11 8.29
C ARG A 54 3.66 7.09 9.21
N CYS A 55 4.93 7.28 9.50
CA CYS A 55 5.59 6.42 10.46
C CYS A 55 6.65 7.23 11.19
N SER A 56 7.16 6.63 12.27
CA SER A 56 8.20 7.28 13.05
C SER A 56 9.52 7.23 12.31
N VAL A 57 10.47 8.03 12.77
CA VAL A 57 11.80 8.01 12.20
C VAL A 57 12.42 6.63 12.35
N GLU A 58 12.20 5.98 13.48
CA GLU A 58 12.75 4.65 13.70
C GLU A 58 12.17 3.66 12.71
N THR A 59 10.86 3.72 12.48
CA THR A 59 10.24 2.83 11.51
C THR A 59 10.78 3.09 10.13
N ALA A 60 10.98 4.35 9.78
CA ALA A 60 11.54 4.68 8.47
C ALA A 60 12.93 4.10 8.30
N ARG A 61 13.74 4.11 9.36
CA ARG A 61 15.07 3.52 9.28
C ARG A 61 15.00 2.02 9.05
N ARG A 62 14.05 1.35 9.70
CA ARG A 62 13.88 -0.08 9.49
C ARG A 62 13.50 -0.39 8.06
N ILE A 63 12.62 0.42 7.49
CA ILE A 63 12.25 0.23 6.10
C ILE A 63 13.46 0.39 5.21
N ALA A 64 14.25 1.43 5.45
CA ALA A 64 15.44 1.66 4.64
C ALA A 64 16.38 0.46 4.70
N ALA A 65 16.55 -0.12 5.89
CA ALA A 65 17.46 -1.25 6.04
C ALA A 65 16.97 -2.47 5.28
N VAL A 66 15.66 -2.65 5.19
CA VAL A 66 15.12 -3.80 4.47
C VAL A 66 15.21 -3.58 2.96
N VAL A 67 14.96 -2.36 2.52
CA VAL A 67 14.88 -2.08 1.09
C VAL A 67 16.24 -2.17 0.40
N VAL A 68 17.32 -1.82 1.10
CA VAL A 68 18.63 -1.83 0.46
C VAL A 68 19.31 -3.18 0.47
N ARG A 69 18.62 -4.23 0.93
CA ARG A 69 19.27 -5.55 1.02
C ARG A 69 19.59 -6.16 -0.33
#